data_4474df26f8c57f36dd3a90cb92f2ca8c
#
_entry.id   4474df26f8c57f36dd3a90cb92f2ca8c
#
_cell.length_a   1.000
_cell.length_b   1.000
_cell.length_c   1.000
_cell.angle_alpha   90.00
_cell.angle_beta   90.00
_cell.angle_gamma   90.00
#
_symmetry.space_group_name_H-M   'P 1'
#
loop_
_entity.id
_entity.type
_entity.pdbx_description
1 polymer ?
#
loop_
_entity_poly.entity_id
_entity_poly.type
_entity_poly.pdbx_seq_one_letter_code
_entity_poly.pdbx_strand_id
1 'polypeptide(L)'
;QRQMCIRDRFKRDRSRLHDIYERMNYCPLGAGALAGTTYPLDRELTASLLDFYGPTLNSMDSVSDRDYLIEFLNALSTIMMHLSRFSEEICIWNSNEYKFIELDDAYSTGSSIMPQKKNPDIAELVRGKTGRVYGALMSLLTTMKGIPLAYNKDMQEDKELSFDAIDTVKGCVSLFKGMIATMRFNPKRMEDLSLIHI
;
A
#
# COMPACT_ATOMS: atom_id res chain seq x y z
N GLN A 1 -15.68 9.25 17.30
CA GLN A 1 -14.50 8.47 17.71
C GLN A 1 -14.04 7.50 16.62
N ARG A 2 -14.92 6.70 15.98
CA ARG A 2 -14.52 5.74 14.92
C ARG A 2 -13.82 6.40 13.73
N GLN A 3 -14.33 7.53 13.22
CA GLN A 3 -13.70 8.29 12.11
C GLN A 3 -12.33 8.84 12.50
N MET A 4 -12.16 9.27 13.74
CA MET A 4 -10.86 9.74 14.26
C MET A 4 -9.83 8.61 14.27
N CYS A 5 -10.22 7.41 14.70
CA CYS A 5 -9.33 6.24 14.66
C CYS A 5 -8.84 5.90 13.25
N ILE A 6 -9.72 5.96 12.25
CA ILE A 6 -9.37 5.69 10.85
C ILE A 6 -8.38 6.74 10.34
N ARG A 7 -8.68 8.02 10.55
CA ARG A 7 -7.81 9.13 10.18
C ARG A 7 -6.42 9.01 10.81
N ASP A 8 -6.34 8.65 12.09
CA ASP A 8 -5.07 8.54 12.82
C ASP A 8 -4.24 7.35 12.34
N ARG A 9 -4.88 6.25 11.89
CA ARG A 9 -4.17 5.13 11.25
C ARG A 9 -3.48 5.58 9.97
N PHE A 10 -4.18 6.25 9.07
CA PHE A 10 -3.60 6.74 7.81
C PHE A 10 -2.54 7.84 8.02
N LYS A 11 -2.65 8.65 9.08
CA LYS A 11 -1.57 9.57 9.47
C LYS A 11 -0.29 8.81 9.85
N ARG A 12 -0.41 7.74 10.63
CA ARG A 12 0.74 6.89 10.98
C ARG A 12 1.30 6.16 9.76
N ASP A 13 0.45 5.74 8.82
CA ASP A 13 0.90 5.13 7.56
C ASP A 13 1.71 6.12 6.72
N ARG A 14 1.26 7.36 6.64
CA ARG A 14 2.02 8.44 5.99
C ARG A 14 3.38 8.66 6.68
N SER A 15 3.42 8.65 8.00
CA SER A 15 4.68 8.78 8.76
C SER A 15 5.63 7.63 8.44
N ARG A 16 5.15 6.38 8.40
CA ARG A 16 5.95 5.21 7.98
C ARG A 16 6.57 5.39 6.60
N LEU A 17 5.79 5.85 5.62
CA LEU A 17 6.30 6.10 4.27
C LEU A 17 7.38 7.20 4.27
N HIS A 18 7.22 8.22 5.09
CA HIS A 18 8.23 9.27 5.22
C HIS A 18 9.52 8.73 5.84
N ASP A 19 9.42 7.96 6.92
CA ASP A 19 10.58 7.36 7.59
C ASP A 19 11.36 6.43 6.66
N ILE A 20 10.65 5.68 5.80
CA ILE A 20 11.27 4.81 4.80
C ILE A 20 11.97 5.64 3.72
N TYR A 21 11.34 6.72 3.26
CA TYR A 21 11.92 7.61 2.25
C TYR A 21 13.29 8.15 2.70
N GLU A 22 13.43 8.54 3.97
CA GLU A 22 14.69 8.99 4.53
C GLU A 22 15.82 7.94 4.46
N ARG A 23 15.48 6.66 4.61
CA ARG A 23 16.46 5.57 4.55
C ARG A 23 16.74 5.09 3.14
N MET A 24 15.76 5.10 2.24
CA MET A 24 15.90 4.56 0.89
C MET A 24 16.45 5.56 -0.13
N ASN A 25 16.49 6.86 0.20
CA ASN A 25 16.81 7.91 -0.77
C ASN A 25 18.33 8.10 -0.97
N TYR A 26 19.06 6.98 -1.15
CA TYR A 26 20.49 6.95 -1.49
C TYR A 26 20.72 6.23 -2.80
N CYS A 27 21.60 6.81 -3.66
CA CYS A 27 21.85 6.33 -5.00
C CYS A 27 22.84 5.16 -5.04
N PRO A 28 22.45 3.96 -5.51
CA PRO A 28 23.35 2.82 -5.62
C PRO A 28 24.21 2.85 -6.88
N LEU A 29 23.92 3.73 -7.84
CA LEU A 29 24.63 3.75 -9.13
C LEU A 29 26.12 4.02 -8.94
N GLY A 30 26.95 3.32 -9.72
CA GLY A 30 28.40 3.35 -9.62
C GLY A 30 28.98 2.36 -8.60
N ALA A 31 28.15 1.60 -7.88
CA ALA A 31 28.63 0.51 -7.01
C ALA A 31 29.24 -0.67 -7.78
N GLY A 32 28.98 -0.77 -9.10
CA GLY A 32 29.43 -1.87 -9.94
C GLY A 32 28.74 -3.19 -9.58
N ALA A 33 29.43 -4.30 -9.78
CA ALA A 33 28.88 -5.62 -9.44
C ALA A 33 28.91 -5.89 -7.91
N LEU A 34 29.91 -5.39 -7.19
CA LEU A 34 30.05 -5.49 -5.74
C LEU A 34 31.15 -4.59 -5.11
N ALA A 35 32.15 -4.15 -5.89
CA ALA A 35 33.35 -3.49 -5.38
C ALA A 35 33.66 -2.16 -6.09
N GLY A 36 32.67 -1.54 -6.71
CA GLY A 36 32.86 -0.31 -7.49
C GLY A 36 33.44 -0.58 -8.87
N THR A 37 34.15 0.42 -9.40
CA THR A 37 34.75 0.39 -10.74
C THR A 37 36.05 1.19 -10.77
N THR A 38 36.94 0.87 -11.69
CA THR A 38 38.18 1.62 -11.97
C THR A 38 37.96 2.83 -12.87
N TYR A 39 36.77 3.01 -13.44
CA TYR A 39 36.40 4.20 -14.21
C TYR A 39 36.19 5.41 -13.29
N PRO A 40 36.61 6.61 -13.72
CA PRO A 40 36.41 7.83 -12.93
C PRO A 40 34.94 8.31 -12.97
N LEU A 41 34.10 7.65 -12.25
CA LEU A 41 32.68 8.01 -12.14
C LEU A 41 32.49 9.07 -11.06
N ASP A 42 31.71 10.11 -11.37
CA ASP A 42 31.23 11.07 -10.38
C ASP A 42 29.88 10.59 -9.82
N ARG A 43 29.92 9.89 -8.70
CA ARG A 43 28.75 9.34 -8.04
C ARG A 43 27.91 10.41 -7.35
N GLU A 44 28.56 11.48 -6.87
CA GLU A 44 27.85 12.62 -6.25
C GLU A 44 27.01 13.36 -7.29
N LEU A 45 27.58 13.65 -8.46
CA LEU A 45 26.85 14.25 -9.56
C LEU A 45 25.67 13.37 -9.99
N THR A 46 25.88 12.07 -10.11
CA THR A 46 24.80 11.12 -10.45
C THR A 46 23.66 11.14 -9.43
N ALA A 47 23.99 11.10 -8.15
CA ALA A 47 23.00 11.15 -7.08
C ALA A 47 22.23 12.49 -7.11
N SER A 48 22.94 13.60 -7.28
CA SER A 48 22.34 14.94 -7.36
C SER A 48 21.39 15.10 -8.55
N LEU A 49 21.77 14.59 -9.74
CA LEU A 49 20.92 14.65 -10.94
C LEU A 49 19.62 13.82 -10.82
N LEU A 50 19.61 12.85 -9.92
CA LEU A 50 18.46 11.95 -9.67
C LEU A 50 17.71 12.30 -8.39
N ASP A 51 17.99 13.44 -7.76
CA ASP A 51 17.36 13.91 -6.51
C ASP A 51 17.53 12.94 -5.32
N PHE A 52 18.62 12.16 -5.27
CA PHE A 52 19.00 11.41 -4.08
C PHE A 52 19.78 12.28 -3.10
N TYR A 53 19.78 11.90 -1.83
CA TYR A 53 20.56 12.57 -0.78
C TYR A 53 22.07 12.46 -0.97
N GLY A 54 22.52 11.41 -1.66
CA GLY A 54 23.90 11.14 -1.95
C GLY A 54 24.08 9.69 -2.45
N PRO A 55 25.29 9.27 -2.80
CA PRO A 55 25.56 7.88 -3.15
C PRO A 55 25.60 6.99 -1.90
N THR A 56 25.27 5.70 -2.08
CA THR A 56 25.53 4.70 -1.05
C THR A 56 27.04 4.54 -0.83
N LEU A 57 27.47 4.39 0.41
CA LEU A 57 28.89 4.38 0.77
C LEU A 57 29.56 3.01 0.59
N ASN A 58 28.82 1.93 0.79
CA ASN A 58 29.31 0.56 0.67
C ASN A 58 28.78 -0.10 -0.61
N SER A 59 29.67 -0.35 -1.57
CA SER A 59 29.30 -0.91 -2.86
C SER A 59 28.73 -2.33 -2.77
N MET A 60 29.21 -3.16 -1.85
CA MET A 60 28.71 -4.52 -1.66
C MET A 60 27.29 -4.48 -1.09
N ASP A 61 27.04 -3.66 -0.09
CA ASP A 61 25.73 -3.45 0.52
C ASP A 61 24.73 -2.93 -0.51
N SER A 62 25.13 -1.95 -1.31
CA SER A 62 24.32 -1.36 -2.40
C SER A 62 23.76 -2.37 -3.39
N VAL A 63 24.44 -3.47 -3.62
CA VAL A 63 24.03 -4.50 -4.59
C VAL A 63 23.44 -5.74 -3.93
N SER A 64 23.71 -5.98 -2.65
CA SER A 64 23.33 -7.21 -1.95
C SER A 64 22.11 -7.08 -1.06
N ASP A 65 21.60 -5.88 -0.80
CA ASP A 65 20.47 -5.70 0.10
C ASP A 65 19.22 -5.14 -0.59
N ARG A 66 18.07 -5.40 0.02
CA ARG A 66 16.74 -4.93 -0.36
C ARG A 66 15.89 -4.60 0.89
N ASP A 67 16.53 -4.30 2.02
CA ASP A 67 15.84 -3.98 3.27
C ASP A 67 14.89 -2.79 3.11
N TYR A 68 15.32 -1.74 2.38
CA TYR A 68 14.48 -0.59 2.05
C TYR A 68 13.19 -0.99 1.31
N LEU A 69 13.27 -2.00 0.43
CA LEU A 69 12.12 -2.48 -0.34
C LEU A 69 11.20 -3.35 0.53
N ILE A 70 11.77 -4.15 1.44
CA ILE A 70 11.02 -4.90 2.46
C ILE A 70 10.27 -3.95 3.39
N GLU A 71 10.93 -2.88 3.88
CA GLU A 71 10.28 -1.84 4.68
C GLU A 71 9.13 -1.18 3.91
N PHE A 72 9.34 -0.86 2.65
CA PHE A 72 8.33 -0.24 1.80
C PHE A 72 7.13 -1.16 1.58
N LEU A 73 7.34 -2.43 1.21
CA LEU A 73 6.27 -3.41 1.06
C LEU A 73 5.55 -3.68 2.38
N ASN A 74 6.24 -3.62 3.51
CA ASN A 74 5.61 -3.72 4.83
C ASN A 74 4.70 -2.51 5.11
N ALA A 75 5.12 -1.30 4.77
CA ALA A 75 4.27 -0.11 4.88
C ALA A 75 3.04 -0.22 3.97
N LEU A 76 3.21 -0.65 2.71
CA LEU A 76 2.11 -0.89 1.78
C LEU A 76 1.13 -1.96 2.32
N SER A 77 1.65 -3.04 2.89
CA SER A 77 0.85 -4.09 3.54
C SER A 77 0.06 -3.54 4.73
N THR A 78 0.66 -2.65 5.52
CA THR A 78 -0.01 -1.99 6.65
C THR A 78 -1.13 -1.05 6.17
N ILE A 79 -0.91 -0.29 5.10
CA ILE A 79 -1.93 0.55 4.46
C ILE A 79 -3.10 -0.32 3.99
N MET A 80 -2.83 -1.41 3.28
CA MET A 80 -3.86 -2.32 2.79
C MET A 80 -4.64 -2.99 3.93
N MET A 81 -3.98 -3.32 5.04
CA MET A 81 -4.65 -3.83 6.24
C MET A 81 -5.64 -2.79 6.79
N HIS A 82 -5.25 -1.52 6.86
CA HIS A 82 -6.15 -0.45 7.31
C HIS A 82 -7.30 -0.22 6.33
N LEU A 83 -7.04 -0.24 5.02
CA LEU A 83 -8.07 -0.15 3.99
C LEU A 83 -9.03 -1.35 4.06
N SER A 84 -8.51 -2.57 4.22
CA SER A 84 -9.33 -3.79 4.36
C SER A 84 -10.28 -3.71 5.54
N ARG A 85 -9.79 -3.27 6.70
CA ARG A 85 -10.64 -3.09 7.90
C ARG A 85 -11.71 -2.02 7.70
N PHE A 86 -11.38 -0.94 7.00
CA PHE A 86 -12.38 0.09 6.69
C PHE A 86 -13.37 -0.40 5.61
N SER A 87 -12.91 -1.18 4.64
CA SER A 87 -13.77 -1.84 3.66
C SER A 87 -14.83 -2.71 4.32
N GLU A 88 -14.43 -3.49 5.34
CA GLU A 88 -15.38 -4.32 6.10
C GLU A 88 -16.47 -3.48 6.78
N GLU A 89 -16.10 -2.38 7.43
CA GLU A 89 -17.07 -1.45 8.02
C GLU A 89 -18.04 -0.90 6.95
N ILE A 90 -17.53 -0.53 5.76
CA ILE A 90 -18.36 -0.05 4.66
C ILE A 90 -19.32 -1.12 4.17
N CYS A 91 -18.86 -2.37 4.02
CA CYS A 91 -19.72 -3.49 3.63
C CYS A 91 -20.86 -3.69 4.65
N ILE A 92 -20.55 -3.67 5.94
CA ILE A 92 -21.53 -3.78 7.02
C ILE A 92 -22.51 -2.60 6.96
N TRP A 93 -22.01 -1.36 6.87
CA TRP A 93 -22.87 -0.17 6.87
C TRP A 93 -23.77 -0.06 5.64
N ASN A 94 -23.35 -0.62 4.50
CA ASN A 94 -24.11 -0.63 3.26
C ASN A 94 -25.12 -1.79 3.19
N SER A 95 -25.07 -2.74 4.11
CA SER A 95 -25.98 -3.90 4.12
C SER A 95 -27.44 -3.47 4.31
N ASN A 96 -28.38 -4.33 3.87
CA ASN A 96 -29.81 -4.05 3.99
C ASN A 96 -30.28 -3.97 5.45
N GLU A 97 -29.60 -4.66 6.36
CA GLU A 97 -29.89 -4.69 7.79
C GLU A 97 -29.58 -3.35 8.44
N TYR A 98 -28.44 -2.75 8.08
CA TYR A 98 -28.00 -1.49 8.67
C TYR A 98 -28.43 -0.27 7.86
N LYS A 99 -28.14 -0.22 6.57
CA LYS A 99 -28.43 0.94 5.69
C LYS A 99 -27.96 2.29 6.26
N PHE A 100 -26.79 2.30 6.89
CA PHE A 100 -26.20 3.50 7.45
C PHE A 100 -25.61 4.43 6.40
N ILE A 101 -25.21 3.85 5.26
CA ILE A 101 -24.64 4.56 4.13
C ILE A 101 -25.28 4.09 2.83
N GLU A 102 -25.16 4.95 1.83
CA GLU A 102 -25.40 4.64 0.43
C GLU A 102 -24.18 5.00 -0.39
N LEU A 103 -23.68 4.03 -1.18
CA LEU A 103 -22.59 4.26 -2.11
C LEU A 103 -23.11 4.82 -3.42
N ASP A 104 -22.30 5.67 -4.05
CA ASP A 104 -22.56 6.20 -5.38
C ASP A 104 -22.54 5.05 -6.42
N ASP A 105 -23.35 5.18 -7.46
CA ASP A 105 -23.45 4.17 -8.53
C ASP A 105 -22.13 3.97 -9.27
N ALA A 106 -21.24 4.97 -9.30
CA ALA A 106 -19.90 4.85 -9.87
C ALA A 106 -18.97 3.91 -9.08
N TYR A 107 -19.31 3.59 -7.83
CA TYR A 107 -18.52 2.76 -6.91
C TYR A 107 -19.29 1.54 -6.39
N SER A 108 -20.42 1.22 -6.99
CA SER A 108 -21.24 0.05 -6.68
C SER A 108 -21.72 -0.61 -7.97
N THR A 109 -21.96 -1.92 -7.94
CA THR A 109 -22.57 -2.60 -9.07
C THR A 109 -23.97 -3.10 -8.71
N GLY A 110 -24.88 -3.01 -9.69
CA GLY A 110 -26.19 -3.63 -9.61
C GLY A 110 -26.10 -5.13 -9.92
N SER A 111 -27.05 -5.90 -9.41
CA SER A 111 -27.25 -7.27 -9.84
C SER A 111 -28.11 -7.31 -11.12
N SER A 112 -27.70 -8.11 -12.13
CA SER A 112 -28.53 -8.34 -13.32
C SER A 112 -29.87 -9.00 -13.01
N ILE A 113 -29.92 -9.78 -11.92
CA ILE A 113 -31.13 -10.47 -11.46
C ILE A 113 -31.97 -9.62 -10.52
N MET A 114 -31.32 -8.75 -9.74
CA MET A 114 -31.97 -7.85 -8.78
C MET A 114 -31.49 -6.42 -9.00
N PRO A 115 -32.09 -5.66 -9.91
CA PRO A 115 -31.63 -4.31 -10.29
C PRO A 115 -31.57 -3.30 -9.13
N GLN A 116 -32.37 -3.53 -8.09
CA GLN A 116 -32.40 -2.70 -6.88
C GLN A 116 -31.24 -2.97 -5.91
N LYS A 117 -30.49 -4.07 -6.11
CA LYS A 117 -29.37 -4.45 -5.24
C LYS A 117 -28.11 -3.71 -5.67
N LYS A 118 -27.55 -2.89 -4.77
CA LYS A 118 -26.23 -2.25 -4.92
C LYS A 118 -25.22 -3.00 -4.07
N ASN A 119 -24.20 -3.54 -4.69
CA ASN A 119 -23.10 -4.24 -4.01
C ASN A 119 -21.92 -3.28 -3.79
N PRO A 120 -21.25 -3.31 -2.62
CA PRO A 120 -20.10 -2.48 -2.30
C PRO A 120 -18.80 -3.06 -2.92
N ASP A 121 -18.78 -3.29 -4.25
CA ASP A 121 -17.73 -4.05 -4.93
C ASP A 121 -16.33 -3.47 -4.74
N ILE A 122 -16.22 -2.14 -4.75
CA ILE A 122 -14.90 -1.49 -4.53
C ILE A 122 -14.37 -1.84 -3.13
N ALA A 123 -15.22 -1.80 -2.10
CA ALA A 123 -14.83 -2.18 -0.75
C ALA A 123 -14.44 -3.67 -0.68
N GLU A 124 -15.22 -4.55 -1.31
CA GLU A 124 -14.94 -5.99 -1.35
C GLU A 124 -13.63 -6.29 -2.10
N LEU A 125 -13.40 -5.66 -3.26
CA LEU A 125 -12.20 -5.83 -4.05
C LEU A 125 -10.95 -5.31 -3.33
N VAL A 126 -11.03 -4.17 -2.66
CA VAL A 126 -9.92 -3.64 -1.85
C VAL A 126 -9.59 -4.61 -0.72
N ARG A 127 -10.60 -5.15 -0.03
CA ARG A 127 -10.42 -6.18 0.99
C ARG A 127 -9.72 -7.43 0.42
N GLY A 128 -10.15 -7.91 -0.74
CA GLY A 128 -9.55 -9.06 -1.43
C GLY A 128 -8.10 -8.82 -1.88
N LYS A 129 -7.81 -7.64 -2.46
CA LYS A 129 -6.48 -7.27 -2.95
C LYS A 129 -5.42 -7.13 -1.85
N THR A 130 -5.83 -7.02 -0.60
CA THR A 130 -4.91 -6.99 0.55
C THR A 130 -4.01 -8.23 0.61
N GLY A 131 -4.57 -9.41 0.34
CA GLY A 131 -3.81 -10.66 0.30
C GLY A 131 -2.71 -10.68 -0.77
N ARG A 132 -2.96 -10.03 -1.92
CA ARG A 132 -1.96 -9.90 -3.00
C ARG A 132 -0.73 -9.11 -2.54
N VAL A 133 -0.93 -7.99 -1.85
CA VAL A 133 0.16 -7.15 -1.33
C VAL A 133 0.92 -7.86 -0.19
N TYR A 134 0.22 -8.60 0.67
CA TYR A 134 0.86 -9.45 1.68
C TYR A 134 1.72 -10.53 1.04
N GLY A 135 1.22 -11.15 -0.04
CA GLY A 135 1.96 -12.14 -0.81
C GLY A 135 3.26 -11.57 -1.39
N ALA A 136 3.25 -10.33 -1.90
CA ALA A 136 4.44 -9.66 -2.41
C ALA A 136 5.50 -9.45 -1.31
N LEU A 137 5.11 -8.97 -0.12
CA LEU A 137 6.01 -8.83 1.02
C LEU A 137 6.60 -10.18 1.44
N MET A 138 5.77 -11.21 1.57
CA MET A 138 6.22 -12.54 1.97
C MET A 138 7.15 -13.17 0.93
N SER A 139 6.86 -12.96 -0.34
CA SER A 139 7.70 -13.42 -1.45
C SER A 139 9.09 -12.77 -1.40
N LEU A 140 9.17 -11.44 -1.21
CA LEU A 140 10.45 -10.75 -1.11
C LEU A 140 11.25 -11.20 0.11
N LEU A 141 10.62 -11.32 1.29
CA LEU A 141 11.25 -11.86 2.49
C LEU A 141 11.82 -13.27 2.26
N THR A 142 11.08 -14.10 1.53
CA THR A 142 11.48 -15.47 1.20
C THR A 142 12.64 -15.47 0.20
N THR A 143 12.63 -14.58 -0.79
CA THR A 143 13.72 -14.44 -1.76
C THR A 143 15.02 -14.00 -1.08
N MET A 144 14.95 -13.01 -0.20
CA MET A 144 16.14 -12.45 0.45
C MET A 144 16.74 -13.32 1.53
N LYS A 145 15.98 -14.23 2.14
CA LYS A 145 16.51 -15.12 3.18
C LYS A 145 17.59 -16.06 2.62
N GLY A 146 18.71 -16.16 3.31
CA GLY A 146 19.70 -17.20 3.07
C GLY A 146 20.53 -17.04 1.78
N ILE A 147 20.39 -15.95 1.01
CA ILE A 147 21.30 -15.64 -0.08
C ILE A 147 22.63 -15.08 0.46
N PRO A 148 23.79 -15.40 -0.16
CA PRO A 148 25.08 -14.90 0.28
C PRO A 148 25.27 -13.41 -0.06
N LEU A 149 26.33 -12.81 0.50
CA LEU A 149 26.72 -11.45 0.18
C LEU A 149 27.01 -11.25 -1.32
N ALA A 150 26.92 -10.00 -1.76
CA ALA A 150 26.95 -9.54 -3.15
C ALA A 150 25.64 -9.84 -3.90
N TYR A 151 25.63 -9.53 -5.21
CA TYR A 151 24.45 -9.70 -6.03
C TYR A 151 24.19 -11.17 -6.38
N ASN A 152 22.98 -11.60 -6.20
CA ASN A 152 22.46 -12.90 -6.62
C ASN A 152 21.28 -12.70 -7.58
N LYS A 153 21.13 -13.58 -8.57
CA LYS A 153 20.05 -13.47 -9.56
C LYS A 153 18.64 -13.61 -8.96
N ASP A 154 18.53 -14.27 -7.82
CA ASP A 154 17.29 -14.34 -7.02
C ASP A 154 16.68 -12.96 -6.78
N MET A 155 17.51 -11.93 -6.63
CA MET A 155 17.07 -10.54 -6.42
C MET A 155 16.34 -9.94 -7.62
N GLN A 156 16.31 -10.57 -8.79
CA GLN A 156 15.53 -10.10 -9.94
C GLN A 156 14.02 -10.24 -9.70
N GLU A 157 13.62 -11.16 -8.82
CA GLU A 157 12.22 -11.33 -8.40
C GLU A 157 11.69 -10.14 -7.60
N ASP A 158 12.55 -9.21 -7.15
CA ASP A 158 12.17 -8.01 -6.41
C ASP A 158 11.26 -7.06 -7.22
N LYS A 159 11.41 -7.02 -8.55
CA LYS A 159 10.80 -6.01 -9.41
C LYS A 159 9.32 -6.25 -9.65
N GLU A 160 8.97 -7.42 -10.19
CA GLU A 160 7.57 -7.71 -10.56
C GLU A 160 6.64 -7.60 -9.36
N LEU A 161 7.00 -8.25 -8.26
CA LEU A 161 6.16 -8.24 -7.06
C LEU A 161 6.06 -6.84 -6.42
N SER A 162 7.11 -6.04 -6.49
CA SER A 162 7.12 -4.69 -5.90
C SER A 162 6.31 -3.72 -6.74
N PHE A 163 6.50 -3.70 -8.05
CA PHE A 163 5.72 -2.85 -8.94
C PHE A 163 4.24 -3.22 -8.92
N ASP A 164 3.92 -4.52 -8.91
CA ASP A 164 2.55 -4.99 -8.78
C ASP A 164 1.89 -4.54 -7.46
N ALA A 165 2.62 -4.64 -6.35
CA ALA A 165 2.14 -4.17 -5.05
C ALA A 165 1.90 -2.65 -5.05
N ILE A 166 2.84 -1.87 -5.61
CA ILE A 166 2.73 -0.41 -5.71
C ILE A 166 1.49 -0.02 -6.51
N ASP A 167 1.33 -0.59 -7.70
CA ASP A 167 0.20 -0.26 -8.59
C ASP A 167 -1.13 -0.71 -7.98
N THR A 168 -1.15 -1.87 -7.33
CA THR A 168 -2.32 -2.36 -6.59
C THR A 168 -2.72 -1.40 -5.48
N VAL A 169 -1.78 -0.94 -4.65
CA VAL A 169 -2.06 0.00 -3.55
C VAL A 169 -2.49 1.36 -4.07
N LYS A 170 -1.81 1.90 -5.08
CA LYS A 170 -2.19 3.18 -5.73
C LYS A 170 -3.62 3.13 -6.27
N GLY A 171 -3.95 2.08 -6.99
CA GLY A 171 -5.30 1.86 -7.52
C GLY A 171 -6.35 1.76 -6.41
N CYS A 172 -6.08 0.96 -5.37
CA CYS A 172 -6.98 0.81 -4.22
C CYS A 172 -7.20 2.14 -3.48
N VAL A 173 -6.14 2.90 -3.20
CA VAL A 173 -6.24 4.21 -2.52
C VAL A 173 -7.03 5.20 -3.36
N SER A 174 -6.80 5.24 -4.67
CA SER A 174 -7.51 6.15 -5.59
C SER A 174 -9.01 5.87 -5.64
N LEU A 175 -9.38 4.62 -5.86
CA LEU A 175 -10.79 4.20 -5.88
C LEU A 175 -11.48 4.41 -4.54
N PHE A 176 -10.79 4.06 -3.45
CA PHE A 176 -11.31 4.20 -2.09
C PHE A 176 -11.54 5.67 -1.73
N LYS A 177 -10.63 6.57 -2.13
CA LYS A 177 -10.81 8.02 -1.97
C LYS A 177 -12.07 8.52 -2.67
N GLY A 178 -12.30 8.12 -3.92
CA GLY A 178 -13.49 8.50 -4.68
C GLY A 178 -14.77 7.96 -4.03
N MET A 179 -14.80 6.69 -3.66
CA MET A 179 -15.93 6.05 -2.99
C MET A 179 -16.31 6.78 -1.69
N ILE A 180 -15.34 7.13 -0.85
CA ILE A 180 -15.60 7.85 0.40
C ILE A 180 -16.08 9.29 0.16
N ALA A 181 -15.55 9.96 -0.86
CA ALA A 181 -15.91 11.34 -1.17
C ALA A 181 -17.36 11.49 -1.64
N THR A 182 -17.93 10.43 -2.25
CA THR A 182 -19.30 10.42 -2.80
C THR A 182 -20.30 9.67 -1.92
N MET A 183 -19.82 8.95 -0.89
CA MET A 183 -20.65 8.19 0.04
C MET A 183 -21.60 9.09 0.81
N ARG A 184 -22.87 8.70 0.89
CA ARG A 184 -23.92 9.41 1.64
C ARG A 184 -24.24 8.67 2.93
N PHE A 185 -24.37 9.42 4.03
CA PHE A 185 -24.83 8.87 5.30
C PHE A 185 -26.37 8.98 5.41
N ASN A 186 -26.97 8.02 6.11
CA ASN A 186 -28.39 8.02 6.47
C ASN A 186 -28.53 8.26 7.99
N PRO A 187 -28.54 9.54 8.44
CA PRO A 187 -28.56 9.86 9.86
C PRO A 187 -29.79 9.32 10.59
N LYS A 188 -30.95 9.36 9.93
CA LYS A 188 -32.21 8.88 10.53
C LYS A 188 -32.12 7.39 10.87
N ARG A 189 -31.61 6.57 9.96
CA ARG A 189 -31.42 5.14 10.20
C ARG A 189 -30.42 4.85 11.31
N MET A 190 -29.36 5.65 11.40
CA MET A 190 -28.40 5.57 12.49
C MET A 190 -29.02 5.92 13.84
N GLU A 191 -29.88 6.95 13.88
CA GLU A 191 -30.63 7.37 15.08
C GLU A 191 -31.60 6.29 15.53
N ASP A 192 -32.41 5.76 14.62
CA ASP A 192 -33.41 4.71 14.92
C ASP A 192 -32.77 3.49 15.62
N LEU A 193 -31.56 3.10 15.20
CA LEU A 193 -30.82 1.97 15.79
C LEU A 193 -30.07 2.34 17.08
N SER A 194 -29.77 3.62 17.30
CA SER A 194 -29.08 4.06 18.52
C SER A 194 -30.03 4.15 19.72
N LEU A 195 -31.33 4.44 19.48
CA LEU A 195 -32.34 4.62 20.51
C LEU A 195 -32.83 3.29 21.13
N ILE A 196 -32.48 2.15 20.54
CA ILE A 196 -32.83 0.83 21.06
C ILE A 196 -32.12 0.49 22.38
N HIS A 197 -31.12 1.24 22.77
CA HIS A 197 -30.24 0.95 23.92
C HIS A 197 -30.25 2.03 25.01
N ILE A 198 -31.22 2.94 25.00
CA ILE A 198 -31.38 3.93 26.08
C ILE A 198 -32.64 3.63 26.91
#